data_621045bb6d7dfabcb26ebb0d6b1d931a
#
_entry.id   621045bb6d7dfabcb26ebb0d6b1d931a
#
_cell.length_a   1.000
_cell.length_b   1.000
_cell.length_c   1.000
_cell.angle_alpha   90.00
_cell.angle_beta   90.00
_cell.angle_gamma   90.00
#
_symmetry.space_group_name_H-M   'P 1'
#
loop_
_entity.id
_entity.type
_entity.pdbx_description
1 polymer ?
#
loop_
_entity_poly.entity_id
_entity_poly.type
_entity_poly.pdbx_seq_one_letter_code
_entity_poly.pdbx_strand_id
1 'polypeptide(L)'
;MTEHPILRTANLSKSFGSVSVLSSIDFHVDPNESLGLIGDNGAGKSTLMKILAGVYAPSGGEIFFNGAPVTFKNPQDARAAGIEIIYQDLALCNDLDVASNIFLGRESTKNIGIARWLDRHGMMQEARAALAELGADIAPDQLVGSMSGGQRQLISVARALQFSPKLLLMDEPTAALSNTKIHLLLDLVKNLKKKGISVVFISHRFTDLIAVCDRIVAMREGKISAEIKPADTKPSDLMSIMQTALSGEEIL
;
A
#
# COMPACT_ATOMS: atom_id res chain seq x y z
N MET A 1 21.26 17.11 7.33
CA MET A 1 21.26 16.28 6.11
C MET A 1 19.82 16.29 5.64
N THR A 2 19.51 16.89 4.51
CA THR A 2 18.19 16.84 3.92
C THR A 2 17.95 15.39 3.51
N GLU A 3 17.12 14.69 4.26
CA GLU A 3 16.70 13.34 3.87
C GLU A 3 15.94 13.44 2.54
N HIS A 4 16.42 12.72 1.54
CA HIS A 4 15.73 12.64 0.26
C HIS A 4 14.44 11.80 0.45
N PRO A 5 13.34 12.16 -0.25
CA PRO A 5 12.14 11.33 -0.26
C PRO A 5 12.48 9.87 -0.57
N ILE A 6 11.82 8.92 0.12
CA ILE A 6 11.99 7.49 -0.16
C ILE A 6 11.48 7.15 -1.56
N LEU A 7 10.39 7.83 -1.97
CA LEU A 7 9.83 7.74 -3.31
C LEU A 7 9.56 9.16 -3.84
N ARG A 8 9.87 9.40 -5.11
CA ARG A 8 9.50 10.64 -5.82
C ARG A 8 9.16 10.32 -7.26
N THR A 9 8.15 10.97 -7.79
CA THR A 9 7.87 11.00 -9.23
C THR A 9 8.12 12.41 -9.78
N ALA A 10 8.52 12.49 -11.04
CA ALA A 10 8.70 13.75 -11.76
C ALA A 10 7.96 13.67 -13.09
N ASN A 11 6.97 14.57 -13.25
CA ASN A 11 6.12 14.68 -14.44
C ASN A 11 5.51 13.34 -14.88
N LEU A 12 5.17 12.45 -13.91
CA LEU A 12 4.69 11.11 -14.21
C LEU A 12 3.35 11.16 -14.93
N SER A 13 3.24 10.46 -16.05
CA SER A 13 2.02 10.42 -16.86
C SER A 13 1.66 9.01 -17.28
N LYS A 14 0.36 8.76 -17.48
CA LYS A 14 -0.16 7.48 -17.97
C LYS A 14 -1.37 7.69 -18.86
N SER A 15 -1.29 7.09 -20.05
CA SER A 15 -2.43 6.98 -20.95
C SER A 15 -2.70 5.52 -21.31
N PHE A 16 -3.96 5.20 -21.53
CA PHE A 16 -4.42 3.93 -22.09
C PHE A 16 -5.14 4.22 -23.42
N GLY A 17 -4.47 3.93 -24.51
CA GLY A 17 -4.92 4.37 -25.84
C GLY A 17 -5.00 5.90 -25.89
N SER A 18 -6.17 6.44 -26.23
CA SER A 18 -6.44 7.90 -26.29
C SER A 18 -6.82 8.51 -24.95
N VAL A 19 -7.03 7.72 -23.90
CA VAL A 19 -7.48 8.21 -22.60
C VAL A 19 -6.27 8.51 -21.71
N SER A 20 -6.06 9.81 -21.37
CA SER A 20 -5.08 10.20 -20.36
C SER A 20 -5.66 10.03 -18.97
N VAL A 21 -4.99 9.22 -18.14
CA VAL A 21 -5.43 8.91 -16.76
C VAL A 21 -4.58 9.64 -15.72
N LEU A 22 -3.30 9.84 -15.99
CA LEU A 22 -2.40 10.64 -15.15
C LEU A 22 -1.69 11.66 -16.01
N SER A 23 -1.61 12.92 -15.53
CA SER A 23 -1.02 14.04 -16.26
C SER A 23 -0.07 14.83 -15.36
N SER A 24 1.24 14.69 -15.60
CA SER A 24 2.31 15.41 -14.89
C SER A 24 2.18 15.31 -13.37
N ILE A 25 2.19 14.08 -12.85
CA ILE A 25 2.14 13.84 -11.41
C ILE A 25 3.54 14.03 -10.82
N ASP A 26 3.69 15.07 -10.02
CA ASP A 26 4.80 15.29 -9.11
C ASP A 26 4.36 14.89 -7.70
N PHE A 27 4.82 13.72 -7.26
CA PHE A 27 4.40 13.06 -6.03
C PHE A 27 5.63 12.60 -5.26
N HIS A 28 5.60 12.71 -3.95
CA HIS A 28 6.69 12.18 -3.12
C HIS A 28 6.16 11.58 -1.83
N VAL A 29 6.96 10.70 -1.25
CA VAL A 29 6.77 10.10 0.07
C VAL A 29 8.09 10.22 0.81
N ASP A 30 8.06 10.76 2.02
CA ASP A 30 9.25 10.91 2.84
C ASP A 30 9.57 9.61 3.61
N PRO A 31 10.82 9.42 4.07
CA PRO A 31 11.15 8.30 4.93
C PRO A 31 10.29 8.30 6.19
N ASN A 32 9.76 7.13 6.56
CA ASN A 32 8.92 6.93 7.74
C ASN A 32 7.62 7.76 7.73
N GLU A 33 7.19 8.24 6.57
CA GLU A 33 5.93 8.97 6.40
C GLU A 33 4.76 8.01 6.21
N SER A 34 3.62 8.34 6.81
CA SER A 34 2.31 7.81 6.44
C SER A 34 1.57 8.86 5.63
N LEU A 35 1.47 8.63 4.33
CA LEU A 35 0.85 9.53 3.37
C LEU A 35 -0.55 9.04 2.99
N GLY A 36 -1.57 9.88 3.18
CA GLY A 36 -2.91 9.64 2.70
C GLY A 36 -3.07 10.06 1.22
N LEU A 37 -3.80 9.27 0.46
CA LEU A 37 -4.16 9.62 -0.93
C LEU A 37 -5.67 9.57 -1.09
N ILE A 38 -6.28 10.72 -1.36
CA ILE A 38 -7.72 10.87 -1.59
C ILE A 38 -8.01 11.30 -3.03
N GLY A 39 -9.24 11.12 -3.45
CA GLY A 39 -9.71 11.50 -4.77
C GLY A 39 -10.98 10.74 -5.13
N ASP A 40 -11.76 11.26 -6.06
CA ASP A 40 -12.96 10.60 -6.56
C ASP A 40 -12.63 9.31 -7.32
N ASN A 41 -13.67 8.53 -7.61
CA ASN A 41 -13.54 7.38 -8.50
C ASN A 41 -13.13 7.87 -9.88
N GLY A 42 -12.06 7.26 -10.44
CA GLY A 42 -11.49 7.71 -11.72
C GLY A 42 -10.43 8.81 -11.60
N ALA A 43 -10.13 9.36 -10.41
CA ALA A 43 -9.09 10.36 -10.22
C ALA A 43 -7.65 9.88 -10.54
N GLY A 44 -7.45 8.57 -10.75
CA GLY A 44 -6.14 8.01 -11.11
C GLY A 44 -5.38 7.36 -9.95
N LYS A 45 -5.90 7.35 -8.72
CA LYS A 45 -5.23 6.80 -7.51
C LYS A 45 -4.68 5.39 -7.70
N SER A 46 -5.56 4.44 -8.04
CA SER A 46 -5.15 3.03 -8.23
C SER A 46 -4.23 2.85 -9.44
N THR A 47 -4.30 3.73 -10.45
CA THR A 47 -3.37 3.73 -11.57
C THR A 47 -1.98 4.17 -11.11
N LEU A 48 -1.89 5.23 -10.31
CA LEU A 48 -0.63 5.67 -9.69
C LEU A 48 -0.03 4.54 -8.84
N MET A 49 -0.82 3.93 -7.94
CA MET A 49 -0.35 2.81 -7.11
C MET A 49 0.17 1.62 -7.95
N LYS A 50 -0.54 1.28 -9.03
CA LYS A 50 -0.13 0.19 -9.94
C LYS A 50 1.16 0.50 -10.71
N ILE A 51 1.43 1.77 -11.03
CA ILE A 51 2.70 2.19 -11.62
C ILE A 51 3.82 2.06 -10.59
N LEU A 52 3.62 2.58 -9.37
CA LEU A 52 4.62 2.49 -8.30
C LEU A 52 4.92 1.05 -7.88
N ALA A 53 3.94 0.15 -8.01
CA ALA A 53 4.10 -1.29 -7.77
C ALA A 53 4.64 -2.07 -9.00
N GLY A 54 4.97 -1.41 -10.11
CA GLY A 54 5.50 -2.06 -11.31
C GLY A 54 4.50 -2.88 -12.13
N VAL A 55 3.19 -2.72 -11.89
CA VAL A 55 2.12 -3.39 -12.66
C VAL A 55 1.93 -2.73 -14.01
N TYR A 56 2.04 -1.39 -14.06
CA TYR A 56 1.98 -0.62 -15.30
C TYR A 56 3.26 0.18 -15.48
N ALA A 57 3.79 0.19 -16.70
CA ALA A 57 4.82 1.16 -17.07
C ALA A 57 4.17 2.55 -17.23
N PRO A 58 4.81 3.64 -16.78
CA PRO A 58 4.38 4.99 -17.09
C PRO A 58 4.43 5.25 -18.58
N SER A 59 3.66 6.21 -19.08
CA SER A 59 3.74 6.70 -20.47
C SER A 59 4.77 7.80 -20.63
N GLY A 60 5.15 8.47 -19.53
CA GLY A 60 6.19 9.51 -19.48
C GLY A 60 6.50 9.89 -18.03
N GLY A 61 7.56 10.67 -17.86
CA GLY A 61 8.08 11.04 -16.55
C GLY A 61 9.02 10.01 -15.94
N GLU A 62 9.45 10.25 -14.74
CA GLU A 62 10.47 9.46 -14.03
C GLU A 62 10.02 9.10 -12.63
N ILE A 63 10.52 7.97 -12.14
CA ILE A 63 10.33 7.50 -10.75
C ILE A 63 11.71 7.41 -10.10
N PHE A 64 11.81 7.92 -8.89
CA PHE A 64 13.01 7.83 -8.05
C PHE A 64 12.66 7.07 -6.78
N PHE A 65 13.48 6.11 -6.41
CA PHE A 65 13.34 5.35 -5.17
C PHE A 65 14.68 5.31 -4.42
N ASN A 66 14.67 5.67 -3.13
CA ASN A 66 15.90 5.89 -2.34
C ASN A 66 16.88 6.84 -3.03
N GLY A 67 16.40 7.91 -3.65
CA GLY A 67 17.23 8.92 -4.33
C GLY A 67 17.76 8.52 -5.72
N ALA A 68 17.57 7.28 -6.17
CA ALA A 68 18.02 6.80 -7.47
C ALA A 68 16.87 6.68 -8.48
N PRO A 69 17.06 6.99 -9.76
CA PRO A 69 16.06 6.74 -10.79
C PRO A 69 15.84 5.23 -10.96
N VAL A 70 14.57 4.83 -11.04
CA VAL A 70 14.19 3.42 -11.18
C VAL A 70 13.18 3.23 -12.31
N THR A 71 13.25 2.06 -12.94
CA THR A 71 12.24 1.60 -13.92
C THR A 71 11.83 0.19 -13.54
N PHE A 72 10.59 0.03 -13.12
CA PHE A 72 10.02 -1.29 -12.82
C PHE A 72 9.40 -1.89 -14.07
N LYS A 73 9.92 -3.01 -14.54
CA LYS A 73 9.40 -3.74 -15.71
C LYS A 73 8.23 -4.65 -15.34
N ASN A 74 8.17 -5.04 -14.07
CA ASN A 74 7.18 -5.95 -13.51
C ASN A 74 7.09 -5.74 -11.98
N PRO A 75 6.09 -6.31 -11.31
CA PRO A 75 5.94 -6.20 -9.86
C PRO A 75 7.11 -6.78 -9.05
N GLN A 76 7.84 -7.76 -9.60
CA GLN A 76 8.99 -8.36 -8.92
C GLN A 76 10.14 -7.34 -8.77
N ASP A 77 10.34 -6.45 -9.76
CA ASP A 77 11.35 -5.39 -9.68
C ASP A 77 11.03 -4.40 -8.55
N ALA A 78 9.76 -3.97 -8.44
CA ALA A 78 9.31 -3.07 -7.37
C ALA A 78 9.47 -3.71 -5.98
N ARG A 79 9.10 -4.99 -5.86
CA ARG A 79 9.28 -5.77 -4.64
C ARG A 79 10.75 -5.93 -4.26
N ALA A 80 11.61 -6.24 -5.23
CA ALA A 80 13.05 -6.34 -4.99
C ALA A 80 13.67 -5.01 -4.52
N ALA A 81 13.12 -3.87 -4.93
CA ALA A 81 13.48 -2.56 -4.43
C ALA A 81 12.97 -2.29 -3.00
N GLY A 82 11.96 -3.02 -2.53
CA GLY A 82 11.34 -2.88 -1.22
C GLY A 82 9.97 -2.18 -1.23
N ILE A 83 9.26 -2.19 -2.37
CA ILE A 83 7.89 -1.68 -2.49
C ILE A 83 6.93 -2.86 -2.51
N GLU A 84 6.00 -2.91 -1.56
CA GLU A 84 4.90 -3.88 -1.52
C GLU A 84 3.56 -3.18 -1.68
N ILE A 85 2.56 -3.91 -2.20
CA ILE A 85 1.21 -3.38 -2.39
C ILE A 85 0.17 -4.35 -1.85
N ILE A 86 -0.80 -3.79 -1.13
CA ILE A 86 -2.05 -4.45 -0.75
C ILE A 86 -3.13 -3.88 -1.66
N TYR A 87 -3.65 -4.72 -2.53
CA TYR A 87 -4.71 -4.36 -3.47
C TYR A 87 -6.08 -4.36 -2.81
N GLN A 88 -7.01 -3.60 -3.34
CA GLN A 88 -8.42 -3.64 -2.98
C GLN A 88 -9.02 -5.04 -3.20
N ASP A 89 -8.71 -5.68 -4.33
CA ASP A 89 -8.88 -7.12 -4.52
C ASP A 89 -7.63 -7.81 -3.95
N LEU A 90 -7.80 -8.54 -2.86
CA LEU A 90 -6.71 -9.08 -2.04
C LEU A 90 -5.79 -10.07 -2.78
N ALA A 91 -6.17 -10.48 -3.98
CA ALA A 91 -5.42 -11.41 -4.83
C ALA A 91 -4.96 -12.66 -4.05
N LEU A 92 -5.88 -13.26 -3.28
CA LEU A 92 -5.66 -14.49 -2.54
C LEU A 92 -6.23 -15.69 -3.29
N CYS A 93 -5.50 -16.80 -3.26
CA CYS A 93 -5.94 -18.08 -3.82
C CYS A 93 -6.81 -18.82 -2.80
N ASN A 94 -8.11 -18.94 -3.07
CA ASN A 94 -9.07 -19.56 -2.16
C ASN A 94 -8.78 -21.03 -1.87
N ASP A 95 -8.20 -21.75 -2.84
CA ASP A 95 -7.91 -23.18 -2.78
C ASP A 95 -6.56 -23.50 -2.11
N LEU A 96 -5.82 -22.49 -1.70
CA LEU A 96 -4.57 -22.63 -0.94
C LEU A 96 -4.77 -22.30 0.52
N ASP A 97 -3.92 -22.90 1.37
CA ASP A 97 -3.84 -22.56 2.78
C ASP A 97 -3.23 -21.16 3.00
N VAL A 98 -3.33 -20.67 4.23
CA VAL A 98 -2.86 -19.34 4.63
C VAL A 98 -1.35 -19.20 4.44
N ALA A 99 -0.56 -20.17 4.87
CA ALA A 99 0.89 -20.12 4.72
C ALA A 99 1.30 -20.07 3.25
N SER A 100 0.67 -20.89 2.39
CA SER A 100 0.91 -20.89 0.95
C SER A 100 0.51 -19.55 0.31
N ASN A 101 -0.55 -18.90 0.77
CA ASN A 101 -0.93 -17.56 0.28
C ASN A 101 0.07 -16.47 0.69
N ILE A 102 0.59 -16.51 1.92
CA ILE A 102 1.58 -15.53 2.43
C ILE A 102 2.88 -15.63 1.62
N PHE A 103 3.33 -16.83 1.31
CA PHE A 103 4.60 -17.08 0.61
C PHE A 103 4.45 -17.25 -0.91
N LEU A 104 3.26 -17.07 -1.48
CA LEU A 104 3.00 -17.33 -2.90
C LEU A 104 3.97 -16.57 -3.82
N GLY A 105 4.71 -17.33 -4.63
CA GLY A 105 5.75 -16.82 -5.53
C GLY A 105 7.07 -16.45 -4.85
N ARG A 106 7.22 -16.75 -3.55
CA ARG A 106 8.43 -16.52 -2.73
C ARG A 106 8.60 -17.65 -1.71
N GLU A 107 8.26 -18.87 -2.10
CA GLU A 107 8.27 -20.02 -1.23
C GLU A 107 9.67 -20.29 -0.68
N SER A 108 9.77 -20.47 0.63
CA SER A 108 11.01 -20.87 1.30
C SER A 108 11.40 -22.28 0.91
N THR A 109 12.66 -22.49 0.57
CA THR A 109 13.18 -23.82 0.20
C THR A 109 14.37 -24.22 1.05
N LYS A 110 14.48 -25.51 1.32
CA LYS A 110 15.64 -26.15 1.97
C LYS A 110 16.40 -27.02 0.98
N ASN A 111 17.72 -26.99 1.04
CA ASN A 111 18.57 -27.91 0.29
C ASN A 111 18.61 -29.25 1.02
N ILE A 112 18.17 -30.31 0.37
CA ILE A 112 18.28 -31.71 0.87
C ILE A 112 19.13 -32.47 -0.16
N GLY A 113 20.40 -32.62 0.14
CA GLY A 113 21.37 -33.13 -0.83
C GLY A 113 21.54 -32.20 -2.03
N ILE A 114 21.30 -32.71 -3.23
CA ILE A 114 21.39 -31.95 -4.51
C ILE A 114 20.05 -31.33 -4.95
N ALA A 115 18.95 -31.58 -4.23
CA ALA A 115 17.62 -31.11 -4.58
C ALA A 115 17.16 -29.98 -3.64
N ARG A 116 16.39 -29.03 -4.21
CA ARG A 116 15.69 -27.99 -3.46
C ARG A 116 14.27 -28.44 -3.17
N TRP A 117 13.89 -28.48 -1.90
CA TRP A 117 12.57 -28.86 -1.43
C TRP A 117 11.88 -27.68 -0.77
N LEU A 118 10.56 -27.63 -0.89
CA LEU A 118 9.72 -26.62 -0.24
C LEU A 118 9.82 -26.79 1.31
N ASP A 119 10.17 -25.70 2.01
CA ASP A 119 10.18 -25.67 3.47
C ASP A 119 8.79 -25.34 4.04
N ARG A 120 7.85 -26.25 3.85
CA ARG A 120 6.47 -26.04 4.31
C ARG A 120 6.37 -25.79 5.82
N HIS A 121 7.19 -26.46 6.61
CA HIS A 121 7.19 -26.30 8.06
C HIS A 121 7.67 -24.90 8.48
N GLY A 122 8.77 -24.41 7.90
CA GLY A 122 9.27 -23.05 8.13
C GLY A 122 8.25 -22.01 7.72
N MET A 123 7.65 -22.12 6.52
CA MET A 123 6.61 -21.23 6.05
C MET A 123 5.40 -21.16 7.00
N MET A 124 4.97 -22.30 7.56
CA MET A 124 3.87 -22.34 8.54
C MET A 124 4.22 -21.63 9.85
N GLN A 125 5.45 -21.80 10.34
CA GLN A 125 5.91 -21.12 11.56
C GLN A 125 6.00 -19.60 11.36
N GLU A 126 6.60 -19.15 10.26
CA GLU A 126 6.72 -17.74 9.92
C GLU A 126 5.34 -17.11 9.66
N ALA A 127 4.43 -17.78 8.95
CA ALA A 127 3.07 -17.32 8.74
C ALA A 127 2.33 -17.14 10.07
N ARG A 128 2.47 -18.08 11.01
CA ARG A 128 1.88 -17.98 12.35
C ARG A 128 2.43 -16.77 13.11
N ALA A 129 3.73 -16.54 13.07
CA ALA A 129 4.37 -15.40 13.73
C ALA A 129 3.88 -14.06 13.13
N ALA A 130 3.83 -13.95 11.79
CA ALA A 130 3.35 -12.76 11.10
C ALA A 130 1.89 -12.45 11.43
N LEU A 131 1.03 -13.46 11.49
CA LEU A 131 -0.39 -13.28 11.86
C LEU A 131 -0.55 -12.91 13.33
N ALA A 132 0.25 -13.48 14.22
CA ALA A 132 0.24 -13.16 15.66
C ALA A 132 0.66 -11.69 15.90
N GLU A 133 1.65 -11.16 15.16
CA GLU A 133 2.01 -9.74 15.20
C GLU A 133 0.84 -8.81 14.81
N LEU A 134 -0.08 -9.28 13.98
CA LEU A 134 -1.29 -8.57 13.58
C LEU A 134 -2.47 -8.81 14.54
N GLY A 135 -2.25 -9.52 15.65
CA GLY A 135 -3.31 -9.90 16.59
C GLY A 135 -4.34 -10.86 15.97
N ALA A 136 -3.97 -11.61 14.95
CA ALA A 136 -4.85 -12.54 14.25
C ALA A 136 -4.61 -13.99 14.72
N ASP A 137 -5.64 -14.59 15.30
CA ASP A 137 -5.66 -16.03 15.61
C ASP A 137 -6.21 -16.79 14.40
N ILE A 138 -5.32 -17.06 13.44
CA ILE A 138 -5.62 -17.76 12.19
C ILE A 138 -4.62 -18.91 12.05
N ALA A 139 -5.13 -20.14 11.85
CA ALA A 139 -4.29 -21.31 11.64
C ALA A 139 -3.65 -21.27 10.24
N PRO A 140 -2.31 -21.42 10.12
CA PRO A 140 -1.60 -21.33 8.85
C PRO A 140 -1.96 -22.39 7.81
N ASP A 141 -2.50 -23.53 8.24
CA ASP A 141 -2.93 -24.65 7.41
C ASP A 141 -4.40 -24.56 6.98
N GLN A 142 -5.14 -23.56 7.43
CA GLN A 142 -6.54 -23.36 7.08
C GLN A 142 -6.68 -22.82 5.64
N LEU A 143 -7.68 -23.32 4.89
CA LEU A 143 -7.97 -22.83 3.53
C LEU A 143 -8.53 -21.41 3.57
N VAL A 144 -7.96 -20.52 2.73
CA VAL A 144 -8.38 -19.13 2.63
C VAL A 144 -9.82 -18.99 2.14
N GLY A 145 -10.31 -19.93 1.32
CA GLY A 145 -11.68 -19.95 0.84
C GLY A 145 -12.75 -20.00 1.94
N SER A 146 -12.43 -20.58 3.11
CA SER A 146 -13.35 -20.67 4.26
C SER A 146 -13.36 -19.42 5.16
N MET A 147 -12.54 -18.40 4.84
CA MET A 147 -12.31 -17.26 5.73
C MET A 147 -13.23 -16.08 5.47
N SER A 148 -13.51 -15.31 6.52
CA SER A 148 -14.21 -14.03 6.42
C SER A 148 -13.36 -12.99 5.67
N GLY A 149 -13.99 -11.98 5.07
CA GLY A 149 -13.30 -10.88 4.40
C GLY A 149 -12.24 -10.21 5.28
N GLY A 150 -12.54 -10.02 6.56
CA GLY A 150 -11.58 -9.43 7.49
C GLY A 150 -10.37 -10.33 7.81
N GLN A 151 -10.53 -11.65 7.84
CA GLN A 151 -9.40 -12.57 7.97
C GLN A 151 -8.55 -12.58 6.71
N ARG A 152 -9.18 -12.59 5.53
CA ARG A 152 -8.48 -12.47 4.24
C ARG A 152 -7.67 -11.16 4.16
N GLN A 153 -8.22 -10.05 4.67
CA GLN A 153 -7.49 -8.77 4.72
C GLN A 153 -6.22 -8.90 5.57
N LEU A 154 -6.30 -9.50 6.77
CA LEU A 154 -5.13 -9.70 7.63
C LEU A 154 -4.07 -10.61 6.99
N ILE A 155 -4.49 -11.66 6.25
CA ILE A 155 -3.58 -12.51 5.48
C ILE A 155 -2.86 -11.70 4.39
N SER A 156 -3.57 -10.84 3.67
CA SER A 156 -2.97 -9.95 2.66
C SER A 156 -1.96 -8.98 3.27
N VAL A 157 -2.26 -8.43 4.44
CA VAL A 157 -1.33 -7.58 5.20
C VAL A 157 -0.10 -8.39 5.65
N ALA A 158 -0.30 -9.59 6.23
CA ALA A 158 0.80 -10.48 6.64
C ALA A 158 1.72 -10.80 5.46
N ARG A 159 1.14 -11.13 4.28
CA ARG A 159 1.89 -11.37 3.04
C ARG A 159 2.76 -10.18 2.64
N ALA A 160 2.21 -8.97 2.70
CA ALA A 160 2.95 -7.77 2.32
C ALA A 160 4.09 -7.44 3.30
N LEU A 161 3.89 -7.70 4.60
CA LEU A 161 4.89 -7.39 5.64
C LEU A 161 5.97 -8.46 5.80
N GLN A 162 5.71 -9.70 5.37
CA GLN A 162 6.63 -10.85 5.53
C GLN A 162 8.04 -10.56 4.99
N PHE A 163 8.17 -9.70 3.99
CA PHE A 163 9.42 -9.40 3.32
C PHE A 163 10.01 -8.03 3.69
N SER A 164 9.61 -7.47 4.82
CA SER A 164 10.14 -6.22 5.39
C SER A 164 10.24 -5.08 4.35
N PRO A 165 9.11 -4.61 3.79
CA PRO A 165 9.11 -3.56 2.79
C PRO A 165 9.65 -2.25 3.38
N LYS A 166 10.23 -1.39 2.52
CA LYS A 166 10.57 0.00 2.86
C LYS A 166 9.39 0.93 2.65
N LEU A 167 8.55 0.61 1.66
CA LEU A 167 7.33 1.34 1.31
C LEU A 167 6.18 0.35 1.11
N LEU A 168 5.09 0.57 1.83
CA LEU A 168 3.86 -0.20 1.72
C LEU A 168 2.77 0.66 1.08
N LEU A 169 2.24 0.20 -0.03
CA LEU A 169 1.11 0.80 -0.73
C LEU A 169 -0.17 0.07 -0.32
N MET A 170 -1.16 0.78 0.20
CA MET A 170 -2.45 0.21 0.65
C MET A 170 -3.60 0.83 -0.12
N ASP A 171 -4.25 0.05 -0.99
CA ASP A 171 -5.41 0.50 -1.78
C ASP A 171 -6.71 0.04 -1.10
N GLU A 172 -7.38 0.94 -0.40
CA GLU A 172 -8.63 0.75 0.36
C GLU A 172 -8.64 -0.45 1.34
N PRO A 173 -7.65 -0.55 2.23
CA PRO A 173 -7.48 -1.74 3.06
C PRO A 173 -8.56 -1.87 4.15
N THR A 174 -9.40 -0.85 4.38
CA THR A 174 -10.46 -0.84 5.40
C THR A 174 -11.84 -1.20 4.86
N ALA A 175 -12.02 -1.30 3.53
CA ALA A 175 -13.34 -1.43 2.89
C ALA A 175 -14.15 -2.66 3.35
N ALA A 176 -13.49 -3.79 3.62
CA ALA A 176 -14.13 -5.05 4.01
C ALA A 176 -14.04 -5.35 5.52
N LEU A 177 -13.61 -4.37 6.34
CA LEU A 177 -13.37 -4.57 7.77
C LEU A 177 -14.52 -4.04 8.65
N SER A 178 -14.76 -4.74 9.77
CA SER A 178 -15.56 -4.21 10.88
C SER A 178 -14.81 -3.08 11.60
N ASN A 179 -15.52 -2.19 12.30
CA ASN A 179 -14.94 -1.06 13.02
C ASN A 179 -13.79 -1.48 13.96
N THR A 180 -13.94 -2.57 14.70
CA THR A 180 -12.88 -3.10 15.59
C THR A 180 -11.62 -3.46 14.82
N LYS A 181 -11.75 -4.10 13.64
CA LYS A 181 -10.62 -4.48 12.80
C LYS A 181 -9.99 -3.29 12.09
N ILE A 182 -10.78 -2.25 11.78
CA ILE A 182 -10.25 -0.98 11.26
C ILE A 182 -9.29 -0.36 12.28
N HIS A 183 -9.68 -0.25 13.56
CA HIS A 183 -8.79 0.29 14.59
C HIS A 183 -7.48 -0.50 14.69
N LEU A 184 -7.53 -1.84 14.66
CA LEU A 184 -6.33 -2.67 14.64
C LEU A 184 -5.43 -2.38 13.44
N LEU A 185 -6.01 -2.21 12.25
CA LEU A 185 -5.24 -1.87 11.04
C LEU A 185 -4.62 -0.46 11.13
N LEU A 186 -5.36 0.52 11.64
CA LEU A 186 -4.85 1.88 11.83
C LEU A 186 -3.69 1.93 12.84
N ASP A 187 -3.81 1.17 13.94
CA ASP A 187 -2.72 1.04 14.92
C ASP A 187 -1.50 0.30 14.32
N LEU A 188 -1.74 -0.69 13.45
CA LEU A 188 -0.67 -1.30 12.67
C LEU A 188 0.05 -0.27 11.80
N VAL A 189 -0.67 0.57 11.04
CA VAL A 189 -0.05 1.62 10.19
C VAL A 189 0.84 2.54 11.02
N LYS A 190 0.37 2.98 12.20
CA LYS A 190 1.19 3.77 13.14
C LYS A 190 2.46 3.03 13.60
N ASN A 191 2.35 1.72 13.82
CA ASN A 191 3.49 0.90 14.25
C ASN A 191 4.48 0.63 13.11
N LEU A 192 4.03 0.51 11.85
CA LEU A 192 4.90 0.38 10.68
C LEU A 192 5.82 1.57 10.53
N LYS A 193 5.30 2.78 10.71
CA LYS A 193 6.09 4.02 10.73
C LYS A 193 7.20 3.96 11.79
N LYS A 194 6.90 3.49 13.02
CA LYS A 194 7.91 3.32 14.09
C LYS A 194 8.97 2.26 13.73
N LYS A 195 8.64 1.29 12.90
CA LYS A 195 9.56 0.26 12.39
C LYS A 195 10.37 0.75 11.17
N GLY A 196 10.22 2.01 10.73
CA GLY A 196 10.96 2.57 9.60
C GLY A 196 10.32 2.28 8.23
N ILE A 197 9.05 1.87 8.19
CA ILE A 197 8.32 1.58 6.95
C ILE A 197 7.43 2.78 6.62
N SER A 198 7.63 3.35 5.43
CA SER A 198 6.74 4.38 4.89
C SER A 198 5.46 3.74 4.32
N VAL A 199 4.34 4.45 4.40
CA VAL A 199 3.04 3.93 3.97
C VAL A 199 2.35 4.95 3.07
N VAL A 200 1.79 4.49 1.94
CA VAL A 200 0.78 5.24 1.17
C VAL A 200 -0.56 4.57 1.38
N PHE A 201 -1.52 5.31 1.93
CA PHE A 201 -2.81 4.80 2.37
C PHE A 201 -3.94 5.45 1.58
N ILE A 202 -4.60 4.70 0.70
CA ILE A 202 -5.83 5.16 0.02
C ILE A 202 -7.03 4.74 0.86
N SER A 203 -7.91 5.69 1.15
CA SER A 203 -9.20 5.41 1.78
C SER A 203 -10.22 6.46 1.38
N HIS A 204 -11.48 6.04 1.26
CA HIS A 204 -12.64 6.95 1.17
C HIS A 204 -13.11 7.45 2.54
N ARG A 205 -12.58 6.88 3.62
CA ARG A 205 -12.91 7.25 5.00
C ARG A 205 -11.90 8.29 5.48
N PHE A 206 -12.27 9.55 5.43
CA PHE A 206 -11.40 10.66 5.85
C PHE A 206 -10.93 10.53 7.30
N THR A 207 -11.80 9.99 8.18
CA THR A 207 -11.48 9.72 9.58
C THR A 207 -10.28 8.77 9.75
N ASP A 208 -10.16 7.77 8.86
CA ASP A 208 -9.05 6.81 8.90
C ASP A 208 -7.74 7.50 8.52
N LEU A 209 -7.77 8.34 7.47
CA LEU A 209 -6.60 9.09 7.01
C LEU A 209 -6.13 10.11 8.05
N ILE A 210 -7.05 10.89 8.62
CA ILE A 210 -6.75 11.87 9.68
C ILE A 210 -6.12 11.18 10.91
N ALA A 211 -6.52 9.95 11.19
CA ALA A 211 -6.03 9.21 12.36
C ALA A 211 -4.59 8.70 12.21
N VAL A 212 -4.09 8.48 10.98
CA VAL A 212 -2.80 7.79 10.76
C VAL A 212 -1.84 8.49 9.82
N CYS A 213 -2.29 9.47 9.01
CA CYS A 213 -1.44 10.10 8.01
C CYS A 213 -0.83 11.40 8.53
N ASP A 214 0.43 11.61 8.19
CA ASP A 214 1.16 12.85 8.46
C ASP A 214 0.79 13.95 7.45
N ARG A 215 0.55 13.53 6.21
CA ARG A 215 0.19 14.36 5.07
C ARG A 215 -0.85 13.63 4.22
N ILE A 216 -1.76 14.40 3.62
CA ILE A 216 -2.81 13.88 2.74
C ILE A 216 -2.70 14.63 1.41
N VAL A 217 -2.65 13.86 0.33
CA VAL A 217 -2.61 14.36 -1.06
C VAL A 217 -3.96 14.09 -1.70
N ALA A 218 -4.55 15.12 -2.29
CA ALA A 218 -5.77 15.01 -3.06
C ALA A 218 -5.46 14.90 -4.55
N MET A 219 -6.10 13.94 -5.22
CA MET A 219 -6.04 13.77 -6.67
C MET A 219 -7.39 14.04 -7.31
N ARG A 220 -7.36 14.78 -8.41
CA ARG A 220 -8.52 15.05 -9.24
C ARG A 220 -8.14 15.00 -10.72
N GLU A 221 -8.93 14.30 -11.53
CA GLU A 221 -8.75 14.24 -12.99
C GLU A 221 -7.32 13.95 -13.44
N GLY A 222 -6.67 13.01 -12.74
CA GLY A 222 -5.30 12.57 -13.05
C GLY A 222 -4.20 13.57 -12.65
N LYS A 223 -4.48 14.52 -11.77
CA LYS A 223 -3.52 15.51 -11.25
C LYS A 223 -3.56 15.58 -9.74
N ILE A 224 -2.49 16.09 -9.13
CA ILE A 224 -2.49 16.49 -7.72
C ILE A 224 -3.25 17.83 -7.65
N SER A 225 -4.27 17.89 -6.80
CA SER A 225 -5.09 19.09 -6.61
C SER A 225 -4.73 19.85 -5.33
N ALA A 226 -4.35 19.15 -4.27
CA ALA A 226 -3.98 19.77 -3.00
C ALA A 226 -3.10 18.85 -2.16
N GLU A 227 -2.35 19.45 -1.23
CA GLU A 227 -1.66 18.75 -0.13
C GLU A 227 -2.11 19.36 1.19
N ILE A 228 -2.44 18.49 2.16
CA ILE A 228 -2.99 18.86 3.46
C ILE A 228 -2.15 18.18 4.54
N LYS A 229 -1.74 18.95 5.55
CA LYS A 229 -1.09 18.40 6.75
C LYS A 229 -2.08 18.43 7.91
N PRO A 230 -2.58 17.28 8.37
CA PRO A 230 -3.54 17.23 9.47
C PRO A 230 -3.07 17.94 10.74
N ALA A 231 -1.77 17.88 11.03
CA ALA A 231 -1.17 18.54 12.21
C ALA A 231 -1.26 20.08 12.17
N ASP A 232 -1.26 20.68 10.98
CA ASP A 232 -1.28 22.15 10.77
C ASP A 232 -2.71 22.67 10.62
N THR A 233 -3.72 21.80 10.64
CA THR A 233 -5.12 22.13 10.35
C THR A 233 -6.00 21.83 11.58
N LYS A 234 -6.94 22.73 11.91
CA LYS A 234 -7.89 22.48 12.99
C LYS A 234 -8.76 21.27 12.66
N PRO A 235 -9.01 20.35 13.60
CA PRO A 235 -9.82 19.15 13.35
C PRO A 235 -11.23 19.46 12.80
N SER A 236 -11.83 20.59 13.18
CA SER A 236 -13.12 21.06 12.68
C SER A 236 -13.12 21.36 11.17
N ASP A 237 -11.97 21.80 10.65
CA ASP A 237 -11.87 22.32 9.31
C ASP A 237 -11.34 21.26 8.32
N LEU A 238 -10.67 20.22 8.84
CA LEU A 238 -10.06 19.14 8.04
C LEU A 238 -11.03 18.49 7.04
N MET A 239 -12.23 18.16 7.50
CA MET A 239 -13.24 17.52 6.63
C MET A 239 -13.68 18.45 5.50
N SER A 240 -13.91 19.72 5.82
CA SER A 240 -14.28 20.73 4.83
C SER A 240 -13.17 20.95 3.80
N ILE A 241 -11.92 21.12 4.26
CA ILE A 241 -10.76 21.28 3.39
C ILE A 241 -10.56 20.10 2.46
N MET A 242 -10.71 18.87 2.97
CA MET A 242 -10.60 17.66 2.16
C MET A 242 -11.72 17.58 1.10
N GLN A 243 -12.94 17.98 1.44
CA GLN A 243 -14.06 18.06 0.49
C GLN A 243 -13.83 19.12 -0.58
N THR A 244 -13.39 20.32 -0.19
CA THR A 244 -13.03 21.42 -1.12
C THR A 244 -11.90 20.99 -2.06
N ALA A 245 -10.86 20.31 -1.56
CA ALA A 245 -9.77 19.78 -2.39
C ALA A 245 -10.25 18.80 -3.46
N LEU A 246 -11.34 18.07 -3.19
CA LEU A 246 -11.96 17.16 -4.15
C LEU A 246 -12.90 17.87 -5.12
N SER A 247 -13.68 18.86 -4.67
CA SER A 247 -14.62 19.61 -5.54
C SER A 247 -13.89 20.54 -6.53
N GLY A 248 -12.64 20.92 -6.21
CA GLY A 248 -11.84 21.84 -7.02
C GLY A 248 -12.24 23.30 -6.85
N GLU A 249 -12.96 23.61 -5.78
CA GLU A 249 -13.16 24.99 -5.33
C GLU A 249 -11.84 25.51 -4.71
N GLU A 250 -11.57 26.81 -4.79
CA GLU A 250 -10.37 27.38 -4.17
C GLU A 250 -10.45 27.20 -2.64
N ILE A 251 -9.38 26.68 -2.06
CA ILE A 251 -9.22 26.60 -0.59
C ILE A 251 -8.91 28.03 -0.14
N LEU A 252 -9.92 28.68 0.48
CA LEU A 252 -9.80 30.04 1.03
C LEU A 252 -8.93 30.07 2.29
#